data_645e02df660749a5ee5743178fc7cdf5
#
_entry.id   645e02df660749a5ee5743178fc7cdf5
#
_cell.length_a   1.000
_cell.length_b   1.000
_cell.length_c   1.000
_cell.angle_alpha   90.00
_cell.angle_beta   90.00
_cell.angle_gamma   90.00
#
_symmetry.space_group_name_H-M   'P 1'
#
loop_
_entity.id
_entity.type
_entity.pdbx_description
1 polymer ?
#
loop_
_entity_poly.entity_id
_entity_poly.type
_entity_poly.pdbx_seq_one_letter_code
_entity_poly.pdbx_strand_id
1 'polypeptide(L)'
;MHVRDGMNAEVLTIGPNHTLRDASRLMSRRHVGAAVVIDPETAGIGILTERDVLDAIGAGQDPDAELASAHLTKDLVFASPDWLM
;
A
#
# COMPACT_ATOMS: atom_id res chain seq x y z
N MET A 1 -9.16 4.26 -23.31
CA MET A 1 -7.95 4.34 -22.52
C MET A 1 -6.79 3.68 -23.23
N HIS A 2 -5.66 4.26 -23.12
CA HIS A 2 -4.49 3.67 -23.72
C HIS A 2 -3.80 2.75 -22.74
N VAL A 3 -3.28 1.68 -23.27
CA VAL A 3 -2.49 0.78 -22.45
C VAL A 3 -1.36 1.55 -21.79
N ARG A 4 -0.80 2.46 -22.55
CA ARG A 4 0.30 3.25 -22.05
C ARG A 4 -0.09 4.06 -20.83
N ASP A 5 -1.32 4.52 -20.77
CA ASP A 5 -1.75 5.30 -19.64
C ASP A 5 -1.71 4.47 -18.37
N GLY A 6 -2.11 3.22 -18.47
CA GLY A 6 -2.03 2.34 -17.33
C GLY A 6 -0.61 2.05 -16.95
N MET A 7 0.26 1.92 -17.94
CA MET A 7 1.66 1.61 -17.66
C MET A 7 2.40 2.81 -17.10
N ASN A 8 1.92 3.99 -17.40
CA ASN A 8 2.57 5.19 -16.92
C ASN A 8 1.95 5.73 -15.66
N ALA A 9 1.02 5.00 -15.09
CA ALA A 9 0.39 5.43 -13.87
C ALA A 9 1.47 5.55 -12.82
N GLU A 10 1.45 6.64 -12.12
CA GLU A 10 2.41 6.86 -11.07
C GLU A 10 2.16 5.92 -9.93
N VAL A 11 3.24 5.48 -9.34
CA VAL A 11 3.15 4.68 -8.15
C VAL A 11 2.88 5.61 -6.98
N LEU A 12 1.83 5.34 -6.25
CA LEU A 12 1.53 6.13 -5.06
C LEU A 12 2.49 5.73 -3.96
N THR A 13 3.20 6.72 -3.43
CA THR A 13 4.15 6.50 -2.35
C THR A 13 3.70 7.29 -1.15
N ILE A 14 3.68 6.65 0.02
CA ILE A 14 3.28 7.31 1.26
C ILE A 14 4.32 7.01 2.33
N GLY A 15 4.29 7.81 3.38
CA GLY A 15 5.17 7.59 4.52
C GLY A 15 4.58 6.63 5.52
N PRO A 16 5.41 6.17 6.46
CA PRO A 16 4.96 5.16 7.42
C PRO A 16 3.96 5.68 8.44
N ASN A 17 3.89 6.98 8.60
CA ASN A 17 3.01 7.58 9.60
C ASN A 17 1.66 8.00 9.06
N HIS A 18 1.37 7.73 7.81
CA HIS A 18 0.02 7.93 7.31
C HIS A 18 -0.89 6.90 7.97
N THR A 19 -2.10 7.35 8.33
CA THR A 19 -3.08 6.42 8.86
C THR A 19 -3.68 5.61 7.72
N LEU A 20 -4.38 4.55 8.08
CA LEU A 20 -5.08 3.76 7.07
C LEU A 20 -6.10 4.62 6.33
N ARG A 21 -6.74 5.54 7.04
CA ARG A 21 -7.71 6.43 6.39
C ARG A 21 -7.02 7.32 5.37
N ASP A 22 -5.88 7.90 5.73
CA ASP A 22 -5.14 8.75 4.81
C ASP A 22 -4.71 7.97 3.57
N ALA A 23 -4.19 6.78 3.79
CA ALA A 23 -3.75 5.94 2.70
C ALA A 23 -4.92 5.59 1.78
N SER A 24 -6.05 5.23 2.39
CA SER A 24 -7.24 4.87 1.62
C SER A 24 -7.72 6.02 0.78
N ARG A 25 -7.69 7.22 1.35
CA ARG A 25 -8.14 8.40 0.64
C ARG A 25 -7.26 8.68 -0.58
N LEU A 26 -5.95 8.56 -0.38
CA LEU A 26 -5.01 8.78 -1.47
C LEU A 26 -5.16 7.73 -2.56
N MET A 27 -5.31 6.48 -2.14
CA MET A 27 -5.49 5.39 -3.09
C MET A 27 -6.77 5.58 -3.89
N SER A 28 -7.83 5.99 -3.21
CA SER A 28 -9.10 6.20 -3.86
C SER A 28 -9.02 7.33 -4.88
N ARG A 29 -8.34 8.41 -4.52
CA ARG A 29 -8.20 9.55 -5.44
C ARG A 29 -7.41 9.19 -6.68
N ARG A 30 -6.44 8.32 -6.52
CA ARG A 30 -5.59 7.91 -7.62
C ARG A 30 -6.11 6.70 -8.35
N HIS A 31 -7.20 6.11 -7.86
CA HIS A 31 -7.81 4.91 -8.46
C HIS A 31 -6.79 3.77 -8.53
N VAL A 32 -6.04 3.60 -7.47
CA VAL A 32 -5.07 2.50 -7.39
C VAL A 32 -5.42 1.63 -6.19
N GLY A 33 -5.04 0.37 -6.28
CA GLY A 33 -5.33 -0.59 -5.22
C GLY A 33 -4.17 -0.85 -4.29
N ALA A 34 -3.09 -0.10 -4.41
CA ALA A 34 -1.92 -0.31 -3.58
C ALA A 34 -1.08 0.95 -3.50
N ALA A 35 -0.33 1.07 -2.44
CA ALA A 35 0.60 2.17 -2.24
C ALA A 35 1.91 1.63 -1.69
N VAL A 36 3.01 2.22 -2.11
CA VAL A 36 4.32 1.88 -1.58
C VAL A 36 4.55 2.71 -0.33
N VAL A 37 4.90 2.06 0.75
CA VAL A 37 5.18 2.73 2.01
C VAL A 37 6.69 2.70 2.22
N ILE A 38 7.29 3.86 2.29
CA ILE A 38 8.73 3.99 2.45
C ILE A 38 9.02 4.57 3.82
N ASP A 39 9.84 3.88 4.58
CA ASP A 39 10.26 4.33 5.89
C ASP A 39 11.71 4.76 5.78
N PRO A 40 11.98 6.07 5.77
CA PRO A 40 13.34 6.55 5.59
C PRO A 40 14.25 6.19 6.76
N GLU A 41 13.71 5.95 7.92
CA GLU A 41 14.55 5.64 9.07
C GLU A 41 15.09 4.23 9.01
N THR A 42 14.33 3.32 8.47
CA THR A 42 14.76 1.94 8.39
C THR A 42 15.18 1.56 6.99
N ALA A 43 15.00 2.49 6.06
CA ALA A 43 15.20 2.23 4.63
C ALA A 43 14.35 1.07 4.16
N GLY A 44 13.27 0.79 4.86
CA GLY A 44 12.39 -0.30 4.50
C GLY A 44 11.35 0.15 3.50
N ILE A 45 10.95 -0.78 2.66
CA ILE A 45 9.91 -0.55 1.67
C ILE A 45 8.87 -1.64 1.84
N GLY A 46 7.63 -1.24 1.95
CA GLY A 46 6.54 -2.18 2.03
C GLY A 46 5.43 -1.78 1.09
N ILE A 47 4.42 -2.61 1.01
CA ILE A 47 3.27 -2.33 0.17
C ILE A 47 2.01 -2.46 1.02
N LEU A 48 1.17 -1.44 0.94
CA LEU A 48 -0.15 -1.47 1.55
C LEU A 48 -1.16 -1.61 0.43
N THR A 49 -1.98 -2.64 0.51
CA THR A 49 -2.99 -2.88 -0.50
C THR A 49 -4.38 -2.54 0.03
N GLU A 50 -5.33 -2.40 -0.87
CA GLU A 50 -6.70 -2.17 -0.44
C GLU A 50 -7.21 -3.35 0.38
N ARG A 51 -6.70 -4.56 0.12
CA ARG A 51 -7.06 -5.72 0.90
C ARG A 51 -6.57 -5.57 2.34
N ASP A 52 -5.38 -5.02 2.52
CA ASP A 52 -4.84 -4.80 3.86
C ASP A 52 -5.74 -3.86 4.65
N VAL A 53 -6.23 -2.82 3.98
CA VAL A 53 -7.13 -1.87 4.62
C VAL A 53 -8.44 -2.54 4.97
N LEU A 54 -8.97 -3.30 4.04
CA LEU A 54 -10.23 -3.98 4.26
C LEU A 54 -10.12 -4.97 5.42
N ASP A 55 -9.03 -5.71 5.48
CA ASP A 55 -8.82 -6.68 6.54
C ASP A 55 -8.74 -5.99 7.90
N ALA A 56 -8.07 -4.84 7.96
CA ALA A 56 -7.99 -4.09 9.21
C ALA A 56 -9.35 -3.62 9.68
N ILE A 57 -10.15 -3.11 8.77
CA ILE A 57 -11.47 -2.63 9.10
C ILE A 57 -12.35 -3.79 9.53
N GLY A 58 -12.26 -4.90 8.82
CA GLY A 58 -13.02 -6.08 9.16
C GLY A 58 -12.65 -6.65 10.52
N ALA A 59 -11.42 -6.42 10.95
CA ALA A 59 -10.98 -6.85 12.28
C ALA A 59 -11.38 -5.87 13.37
N GLY A 60 -12.04 -4.79 13.03
CA GLY A 60 -12.52 -3.83 14.02
C GLY A 60 -11.50 -2.76 14.38
N GLN A 61 -10.46 -2.61 13.60
CA GLN A 61 -9.44 -1.62 13.89
C GLN A 61 -9.86 -0.26 13.36
N ASP A 62 -9.37 0.77 14.06
CA ASP A 62 -9.75 2.14 13.74
C ASP A 62 -8.82 2.71 12.67
N PRO A 63 -9.33 3.00 11.48
CA PRO A 63 -8.47 3.50 10.41
C PRO A 63 -7.87 4.87 10.70
N ASP A 64 -8.42 5.60 11.64
CA ASP A 64 -7.87 6.89 12.03
C ASP A 64 -6.74 6.76 13.04
N ALA A 65 -6.62 5.63 13.68
CA ALA A 65 -5.60 5.39 14.68
C ALA A 65 -4.49 4.48 14.16
N GLU A 66 -4.84 3.56 13.25
CA GLU A 66 -3.89 2.59 12.76
C GLU A 66 -3.01 3.20 11.69
N LEU A 67 -1.71 2.97 11.80
CA LEU A 67 -0.77 3.49 10.82
C LEU A 67 -0.59 2.51 9.68
N ALA A 68 -0.35 3.05 8.50
CA ALA A 68 -0.13 2.21 7.32
C ALA A 68 1.02 1.23 7.54
N SER A 69 2.07 1.68 8.23
CA SER A 69 3.25 0.84 8.45
C SER A 69 2.95 -0.40 9.28
N ALA A 70 1.85 -0.39 10.01
CA ALA A 70 1.49 -1.54 10.84
C ALA A 70 0.71 -2.60 10.07
N HIS A 71 0.31 -2.31 8.85
CA HIS A 71 -0.57 -3.18 8.09
C HIS A 71 -0.06 -3.54 6.72
N LEU A 72 1.24 -3.50 6.56
CA LEU A 72 1.84 -3.81 5.26
C LEU A 72 1.67 -5.28 4.93
N THR A 73 1.55 -5.56 3.65
CA THR A 73 1.50 -6.92 3.18
C THR A 73 2.83 -7.58 3.46
N LYS A 74 2.79 -8.72 4.12
CA LYS A 74 3.99 -9.39 4.55
C LYS A 74 4.46 -10.47 3.61
N ASP A 75 3.61 -10.88 2.72
CA ASP A 75 3.93 -12.00 1.86
C ASP A 75 4.48 -11.57 0.53
N LEU A 76 5.28 -10.55 0.55
CA LEU A 76 5.83 -10.03 -0.68
C LEU A 76 7.02 -10.85 -1.12
N VAL A 77 6.81 -12.11 -1.18
CA VAL A 77 7.86 -12.99 -1.61
C VAL A 77 8.10 -12.90 -3.10
N PHE A 78 7.33 -12.10 -3.73
CA PHE A 78 7.57 -11.86 -5.11
C PHE A 78 8.99 -11.38 -5.34
N ALA A 79 9.63 -10.98 -4.31
CA ALA A 79 11.04 -10.64 -4.45
C ALA A 79 11.83 -11.86 -4.82
N SER A 80 11.27 -13.02 -4.60
CA SER A 80 11.96 -14.23 -4.96
C SER A 80 11.93 -14.42 -6.48
N PRO A 81 13.06 -14.67 -7.09
CA PRO A 81 13.08 -14.88 -8.53
C PRO A 81 12.26 -16.07 -9.00
N ASP A 82 12.02 -17.00 -8.14
CA ASP A 82 11.22 -18.15 -8.49
C ASP A 82 9.87 -17.80 -8.98
N TRP A 83 9.35 -16.75 -8.48
CA TRP A 83 8.07 -16.28 -8.80
C TRP A 83 7.97 -15.80 -10.21
N LEU A 84 9.07 -15.42 -10.76
CA LEU A 84 9.09 -14.89 -12.08
C LEU A 84 9.16 -15.96 -13.11
N MET A 85 9.33 -17.16 -12.72
CA MET A 85 9.38 -18.23 -13.63
C MET A 85 8.05 -18.88 -13.80
#